data_7fe4abf8927ef7dab9b32c2ba3d49ac0
#
_entry.id   7fe4abf8927ef7dab9b32c2ba3d49ac0
#
_cell.length_a   1.000
_cell.length_b   1.000
_cell.length_c   1.000
_cell.angle_alpha   90.00
_cell.angle_beta   90.00
_cell.angle_gamma   90.00
#
_symmetry.space_group_name_H-M   'P 1'
#
loop_
_entity.id
_entity.type
_entity.pdbx_description
1 polymer ?
#
loop_
_entity_poly.entity_id
_entity_poly.type
_entity_poly.pdbx_seq_one_letter_code
_entity_poly.pdbx_strand_id
1 'polypeptide(L)'
;MDFLSSRGSRTFYPAVNSGVESFLKERGYASVEDLPVELCDTLVKACLVDNSIKYTYNFSETEQINNELDLPLIIVTNGDTVDANGMTLSVINRRSAIINELKNDSVDNGVVHPVDRVLIPNTSLGSSLLDDNHDEFTIYYEALSRTGLLDSLIHYRDDSYEIWKENYPEFKTGI
;
A
#
# COMPACT_ATOMS: atom_id res chain seq x y z
N MET A 1 10.53 -14.57 11.79
CA MET A 1 11.28 -13.43 11.20
C MET A 1 12.28 -13.84 10.11
N ASP A 2 12.19 -15.04 9.62
CA ASP A 2 13.18 -15.54 8.65
C ASP A 2 12.84 -15.20 7.19
N PHE A 3 11.66 -14.62 6.93
CA PHE A 3 11.21 -14.37 5.56
C PHE A 3 12.09 -13.35 4.82
N LEU A 4 12.38 -12.21 5.43
CA LEU A 4 13.23 -11.17 4.82
C LEU A 4 14.71 -11.58 4.73
N SER A 5 15.15 -12.53 5.56
CA SER A 5 16.52 -13.07 5.57
C SER A 5 16.70 -14.29 4.65
N SER A 6 15.59 -14.87 4.16
CA SER A 6 15.65 -16.03 3.28
C SER A 6 16.09 -15.67 1.87
N ARG A 7 16.67 -16.64 1.15
CA ARG A 7 16.95 -16.48 -0.28
C ARG A 7 15.65 -16.24 -1.03
N GLY A 8 15.68 -15.33 -2.00
CA GLY A 8 14.51 -14.98 -2.81
C GLY A 8 14.84 -13.83 -3.75
N SER A 9 13.87 -13.41 -4.50
CA SER A 9 13.93 -12.28 -5.42
C SER A 9 12.85 -11.30 -5.01
N ARG A 10 13.20 -10.23 -4.29
CA ARG A 10 12.22 -9.32 -3.68
C ARG A 10 12.46 -7.88 -4.06
N THR A 11 11.38 -7.11 -4.08
CA THR A 11 11.43 -5.64 -4.12
C THR A 11 10.75 -5.10 -2.88
N PHE A 12 11.43 -4.22 -2.15
CA PHE A 12 10.95 -3.67 -0.90
C PHE A 12 10.91 -2.14 -0.94
N TYR A 13 9.79 -1.56 -0.52
CA TYR A 13 9.51 -0.12 -0.52
C TYR A 13 9.32 0.42 0.90
N PRO A 14 10.36 0.42 1.76
CA PRO A 14 10.23 0.90 3.13
C PRO A 14 10.07 2.42 3.19
N ALA A 15 9.19 2.90 4.07
CA ALA A 15 9.10 4.32 4.35
C ALA A 15 10.28 4.79 5.21
N VAL A 16 10.79 5.99 4.93
CA VAL A 16 11.78 6.64 5.79
C VAL A 16 11.16 7.08 7.13
N ASN A 17 11.99 7.33 8.14
CA ASN A 17 11.53 7.68 9.49
C ASN A 17 10.53 8.83 9.51
N SER A 18 10.77 9.91 8.75
CA SER A 18 9.85 11.04 8.67
C SER A 18 8.47 10.66 8.10
N GLY A 19 8.43 9.70 7.18
CA GLY A 19 7.18 9.14 6.64
C GLY A 19 6.44 8.31 7.68
N VAL A 20 7.15 7.53 8.49
CA VAL A 20 6.57 6.75 9.59
C VAL A 20 6.06 7.68 10.69
N GLU A 21 6.83 8.69 11.09
CA GLU A 21 6.43 9.68 12.09
C GLU A 21 5.16 10.45 11.67
N SER A 22 5.08 10.83 10.40
CA SER A 22 3.89 11.47 9.84
C SER A 22 2.67 10.57 9.90
N PHE A 23 2.82 9.30 9.54
CA PHE A 23 1.76 8.30 9.62
C PHE A 23 1.27 8.09 11.07
N LEU A 24 2.18 7.95 12.03
CA LEU A 24 1.82 7.80 13.45
C LEU A 24 1.02 9.00 13.96
N LYS A 25 1.49 10.21 13.63
CA LYS A 25 0.81 11.45 14.01
C LYS A 25 -0.58 11.58 13.41
N GLU A 26 -0.73 11.27 12.10
CA GLU A 26 -2.02 11.30 11.40
C GLU A 26 -3.03 10.32 12.02
N ARG A 27 -2.56 9.17 12.49
CA ARG A 27 -3.39 8.12 13.10
C ARG A 27 -3.54 8.24 14.63
N GLY A 28 -2.89 9.22 15.26
CA GLY A 28 -2.99 9.47 16.68
C GLY A 28 -2.20 8.50 17.57
N TYR A 29 -1.19 7.83 17.02
CA TYR A 29 -0.27 6.96 17.76
C TYR A 29 0.95 7.75 18.22
N ALA A 30 1.42 7.48 19.44
CA ALA A 30 2.62 8.14 20.00
C ALA A 30 3.92 7.48 19.50
N SER A 31 3.89 6.17 19.25
CA SER A 31 5.05 5.40 18.82
C SER A 31 4.66 4.16 18.01
N VAL A 32 5.63 3.47 17.41
CA VAL A 32 5.41 2.22 16.66
C VAL A 32 4.93 1.10 17.57
N GLU A 33 5.34 1.11 18.83
CA GLU A 33 4.96 0.14 19.86
C GLU A 33 3.46 0.18 20.20
N ASP A 34 2.81 1.33 19.94
CA ASP A 34 1.37 1.51 20.18
C ASP A 34 0.52 0.94 19.02
N LEU A 35 1.14 0.59 17.90
CA LEU A 35 0.43 0.02 16.75
C LEU A 35 0.01 -1.43 17.04
N PRO A 36 -1.23 -1.82 16.68
CA PRO A 36 -1.63 -3.22 16.67
C PRO A 36 -0.68 -4.06 15.80
N VAL A 37 -0.30 -5.24 16.27
CA VAL A 37 0.63 -6.14 15.56
C VAL A 37 0.12 -6.50 14.17
N GLU A 38 -1.19 -6.70 14.03
CA GLU A 38 -1.86 -6.99 12.76
C GLU A 38 -1.73 -5.83 11.77
N LEU A 39 -1.79 -4.58 12.26
CA LEU A 39 -1.57 -3.41 11.43
C LEU A 39 -0.10 -3.33 10.98
N CYS A 40 0.86 -3.59 11.88
CA CYS A 40 2.28 -3.64 11.53
C CYS A 40 2.56 -4.70 10.46
N ASP A 41 2.00 -5.91 10.60
CA ASP A 41 2.12 -6.99 9.61
C ASP A 41 1.56 -6.55 8.24
N THR A 42 0.38 -5.94 8.25
CA THR A 42 -0.27 -5.41 7.04
C THR A 42 0.58 -4.34 6.36
N LEU A 43 1.11 -3.37 7.09
CA LEU A 43 1.94 -2.29 6.54
C LEU A 43 3.25 -2.83 5.96
N VAL A 44 3.88 -3.80 6.61
CA VAL A 44 5.11 -4.45 6.10
C VAL A 44 4.82 -5.21 4.81
N LYS A 45 3.76 -6.01 4.76
CA LYS A 45 3.35 -6.75 3.56
C LYS A 45 2.92 -5.83 2.42
N ALA A 46 2.33 -4.68 2.72
CA ALA A 46 1.97 -3.68 1.72
C ALA A 46 3.19 -3.12 0.97
N CYS A 47 4.34 -3.05 1.63
CA CYS A 47 5.59 -2.54 1.07
C CYS A 47 6.44 -3.61 0.37
N LEU A 48 6.05 -4.88 0.41
CA LEU A 48 6.87 -5.98 -0.05
C LEU A 48 6.27 -6.64 -1.30
N VAL A 49 7.12 -6.85 -2.30
CA VAL A 49 6.83 -7.64 -3.50
C VAL A 49 7.72 -8.87 -3.48
N ASP A 50 7.13 -10.06 -3.42
CA ASP A 50 7.87 -11.33 -3.46
C ASP A 50 8.01 -11.84 -4.90
N ASN A 51 8.99 -12.70 -5.11
CA ASN A 51 9.31 -13.34 -6.38
C ASN A 51 9.57 -12.38 -7.57
N SER A 52 9.91 -11.12 -7.29
CA SER A 52 10.20 -10.13 -8.33
C SER A 52 11.26 -9.12 -7.88
N ILE A 53 12.30 -8.93 -8.68
CA ILE A 53 13.28 -7.84 -8.53
C ILE A 53 12.99 -6.81 -9.60
N LYS A 54 12.63 -5.59 -9.19
CA LYS A 54 12.26 -4.49 -10.08
C LYS A 54 13.11 -3.26 -9.81
N TYR A 55 14.06 -3.00 -10.66
CA TYR A 55 14.83 -1.74 -10.64
C TYR A 55 14.06 -0.61 -11.32
N THR A 56 14.19 0.62 -10.83
CA THR A 56 13.43 1.77 -11.35
C THR A 56 13.72 2.08 -12.83
N TYR A 57 14.90 1.75 -13.33
CA TYR A 57 15.25 1.91 -14.74
C TYR A 57 14.58 0.89 -15.68
N ASN A 58 13.92 -0.13 -15.12
CA ASN A 58 13.12 -1.12 -15.85
C ASN A 58 11.62 -0.87 -15.73
N PHE A 59 11.18 0.18 -15.03
CA PHE A 59 9.77 0.51 -14.95
C PHE A 59 9.27 1.02 -16.30
N SER A 60 8.07 0.61 -16.68
CA SER A 60 7.27 1.26 -17.71
C SER A 60 6.74 2.61 -17.20
N GLU A 61 6.12 3.41 -18.06
CA GLU A 61 5.52 4.70 -17.66
C GLU A 61 4.50 4.53 -16.53
N THR A 62 3.77 3.42 -16.55
CA THR A 62 2.90 2.97 -15.47
C THR A 62 3.17 1.49 -15.24
N GLU A 63 3.81 1.18 -14.13
CA GLU A 63 4.10 -0.20 -13.72
C GLU A 63 3.05 -0.66 -12.71
N GLN A 64 2.55 -1.88 -12.86
CA GLN A 64 1.66 -2.51 -11.89
C GLN A 64 2.28 -3.81 -11.40
N ILE A 65 2.44 -3.92 -10.08
CA ILE A 65 3.03 -5.08 -9.41
C ILE A 65 2.14 -5.41 -8.21
N ASN A 66 1.87 -6.68 -7.92
CA ASN A 66 1.16 -7.05 -6.70
C ASN A 66 2.14 -7.17 -5.54
N ASN A 67 1.74 -6.63 -4.39
CA ASN A 67 2.46 -6.78 -3.13
C ASN A 67 2.11 -8.12 -2.45
N GLU A 68 2.68 -8.38 -1.27
CA GLU A 68 2.46 -9.61 -0.49
C GLU A 68 1.01 -9.77 0.05
N LEU A 69 0.17 -8.75 -0.10
CA LEU A 69 -1.27 -8.80 0.19
C LEU A 69 -2.11 -9.09 -1.06
N ASP A 70 -1.49 -9.42 -2.20
CA ASP A 70 -2.14 -9.52 -3.51
C ASP A 70 -2.84 -8.22 -3.98
N LEU A 71 -2.45 -7.07 -3.41
CA LEU A 71 -2.96 -5.76 -3.79
C LEU A 71 -2.01 -5.09 -4.80
N PRO A 72 -2.55 -4.37 -5.80
CA PRO A 72 -1.73 -3.71 -6.80
C PRO A 72 -0.99 -2.50 -6.21
N LEU A 73 0.32 -2.43 -6.49
CA LEU A 73 1.12 -1.22 -6.41
C LEU A 73 1.20 -0.64 -7.82
N ILE A 74 0.59 0.52 -8.02
CA ILE A 74 0.61 1.24 -9.30
C ILE A 74 1.69 2.32 -9.20
N ILE A 75 2.74 2.18 -9.99
CA ILE A 75 3.90 3.08 -9.97
C ILE A 75 3.88 3.92 -11.25
N VAL A 76 3.77 5.22 -11.12
CA VAL A 76 3.82 6.17 -12.23
C VAL A 76 5.19 6.83 -12.25
N THR A 77 5.92 6.73 -13.37
CA THR A 77 7.32 7.19 -13.50
C THR A 77 7.46 8.50 -14.27
N ASN A 78 6.44 8.91 -15.02
CA ASN A 78 6.44 10.09 -15.87
C ASN A 78 5.44 11.17 -15.41
N GLY A 79 5.05 11.14 -14.12
CA GLY A 79 4.14 12.13 -13.54
C GLY A 79 4.78 13.50 -13.33
N ASP A 80 3.95 14.47 -12.93
CA ASP A 80 4.38 15.86 -12.69
C ASP A 80 5.09 16.07 -11.33
N THR A 81 5.21 15.01 -10.52
CA THR A 81 5.88 15.07 -9.23
C THR A 81 7.39 15.07 -9.41
N VAL A 82 8.06 16.09 -8.90
CA VAL A 82 9.52 16.24 -8.97
C VAL A 82 10.12 16.38 -7.58
N ASP A 83 11.40 15.99 -7.44
CA ASP A 83 12.18 16.23 -6.24
C ASP A 83 12.67 17.69 -6.15
N ALA A 84 13.41 18.01 -5.07
CA ALA A 84 13.97 19.34 -4.85
C ALA A 84 14.96 19.79 -5.95
N ASN A 85 15.50 18.87 -6.74
CA ASN A 85 16.42 19.11 -7.85
C ASN A 85 15.70 19.20 -9.21
N GLY A 86 14.37 19.06 -9.23
CA GLY A 86 13.56 19.08 -10.45
C GLY A 86 13.57 17.75 -11.22
N MET A 87 14.04 16.65 -10.61
CA MET A 87 14.01 15.32 -11.21
C MET A 87 12.68 14.64 -10.96
N THR A 88 12.07 14.05 -11.98
CA THR A 88 10.82 13.33 -11.87
C THR A 88 10.93 12.18 -10.87
N LEU A 89 9.95 12.08 -9.99
CA LEU A 89 9.81 11.01 -9.00
C LEU A 89 8.90 9.90 -9.53
N SER A 90 9.24 8.67 -9.21
CA SER A 90 8.32 7.53 -9.36
C SER A 90 7.38 7.51 -8.16
N VAL A 91 6.07 7.59 -8.40
CA VAL A 91 5.05 7.69 -7.34
C VAL A 91 4.21 6.41 -7.30
N ILE A 92 4.14 5.81 -6.13
CA ILE A 92 3.37 4.59 -5.86
C ILE A 92 1.97 4.97 -5.36
N ASN A 93 0.93 4.42 -5.99
CA ASN A 93 -0.47 4.60 -5.63
C ASN A 93 -0.87 6.08 -5.46
N ARG A 94 -0.25 6.99 -6.26
CA ARG A 94 -0.45 8.45 -6.22
C ARG A 94 -0.14 9.11 -4.88
N ARG A 95 0.53 8.41 -3.96
CA ARG A 95 0.73 8.87 -2.58
C ARG A 95 2.19 8.90 -2.15
N SER A 96 2.93 7.84 -2.39
CA SER A 96 4.28 7.65 -1.86
C SER A 96 5.31 7.76 -2.97
N ALA A 97 6.23 8.70 -2.86
CA ALA A 97 7.29 8.90 -3.85
C ALA A 97 8.53 8.08 -3.50
N ILE A 98 9.11 7.42 -4.50
CA ILE A 98 10.42 6.77 -4.37
C ILE A 98 11.49 7.85 -4.27
N ILE A 99 12.34 7.78 -3.26
CA ILE A 99 13.41 8.74 -3.02
C ILE A 99 14.55 8.50 -3.99
N ASN A 100 14.81 9.47 -4.89
CA ASN A 100 15.77 9.33 -5.99
C ASN A 100 17.20 9.00 -5.53
N GLU A 101 17.64 9.56 -4.43
CA GLU A 101 18.99 9.40 -3.87
C GLU A 101 19.21 8.01 -3.25
N LEU A 102 18.13 7.33 -2.87
CA LEU A 102 18.18 6.06 -2.12
C LEU A 102 17.66 4.86 -2.90
N LYS A 103 17.14 5.07 -4.12
CA LYS A 103 16.56 4.00 -4.93
C LYS A 103 17.61 3.05 -5.49
N ASN A 104 17.15 1.83 -5.85
CA ASN A 104 17.97 0.78 -6.46
C ASN A 104 19.10 0.25 -5.55
N ASP A 105 18.90 0.29 -4.24
CA ASP A 105 19.83 -0.33 -3.30
C ASP A 105 19.73 -1.85 -3.41
N SER A 106 20.80 -2.46 -3.93
CA SER A 106 20.85 -3.89 -4.26
C SER A 106 21.36 -4.69 -3.08
N VAL A 107 20.61 -5.70 -2.69
CA VAL A 107 20.96 -6.65 -1.64
C VAL A 107 20.96 -8.09 -2.17
N ASP A 108 21.53 -9.05 -1.43
CA ASP A 108 21.70 -10.45 -1.87
C ASP A 108 20.39 -11.12 -2.29
N ASN A 109 19.26 -10.71 -1.73
CA ASN A 109 17.95 -11.30 -1.99
C ASN A 109 16.93 -10.33 -2.59
N GLY A 110 17.36 -9.17 -3.13
CA GLY A 110 16.44 -8.24 -3.74
C GLY A 110 16.98 -6.83 -4.00
N VAL A 111 16.04 -5.91 -4.08
CA VAL A 111 16.31 -4.47 -4.24
C VAL A 111 15.41 -3.66 -3.30
N VAL A 112 15.96 -2.57 -2.78
CA VAL A 112 15.25 -1.66 -1.86
C VAL A 112 15.06 -0.30 -2.52
N HIS A 113 13.86 0.24 -2.40
CA HIS A 113 13.49 1.58 -2.86
C HIS A 113 12.81 2.34 -1.73
N PRO A 114 13.55 3.05 -0.88
CA PRO A 114 12.93 3.87 0.16
C PRO A 114 11.94 4.88 -0.40
N VAL A 115 10.82 5.03 0.32
CA VAL A 115 9.73 5.95 -0.03
C VAL A 115 9.53 7.01 1.04
N ASP A 116 8.97 8.16 0.65
CA ASP A 116 8.76 9.31 1.54
C ASP A 116 7.61 9.11 2.54
N ARG A 117 6.65 8.23 2.23
CA ARG A 117 5.46 7.97 3.06
C ARG A 117 5.17 6.48 3.17
N VAL A 118 4.50 6.10 4.26
CA VAL A 118 4.03 4.72 4.48
C VAL A 118 3.03 4.32 3.40
N LEU A 119 3.25 3.17 2.78
CA LEU A 119 2.30 2.57 1.85
C LEU A 119 1.13 1.97 2.65
N ILE A 120 -0.02 2.59 2.54
CA ILE A 120 -1.26 2.11 3.16
C ILE A 120 -2.03 1.35 2.09
N PRO A 121 -2.37 0.07 2.33
CA PRO A 121 -3.14 -0.69 1.35
C PRO A 121 -4.57 -0.19 1.29
N ASN A 122 -5.05 0.12 0.08
CA ASN A 122 -6.45 0.42 -0.16
C ASN A 122 -7.23 -0.87 -0.27
N THR A 123 -7.87 -1.29 0.81
CA THR A 123 -8.58 -2.57 0.90
C THR A 123 -10.07 -2.46 0.61
N SER A 124 -10.63 -1.24 0.54
CA SER A 124 -12.04 -1.01 0.26
C SER A 124 -12.29 0.34 -0.40
N LEU A 125 -13.48 0.52 -1.00
CA LEU A 125 -13.91 1.82 -1.54
C LEU A 125 -13.95 2.90 -0.46
N GLY A 126 -14.37 2.55 0.75
CA GLY A 126 -14.42 3.49 1.88
C GLY A 126 -13.03 3.96 2.31
N SER A 127 -12.03 3.06 2.39
CA SER A 127 -10.66 3.44 2.74
C SER A 127 -10.02 4.30 1.65
N SER A 128 -10.29 4.06 0.37
CA SER A 128 -9.82 4.91 -0.72
C SER A 128 -10.37 6.34 -0.64
N LEU A 129 -11.65 6.50 -0.30
CA LEU A 129 -12.26 7.83 -0.11
C LEU A 129 -11.67 8.57 1.09
N LEU A 130 -11.32 7.83 2.15
CA LEU A 130 -10.76 8.41 3.38
C LEU A 130 -9.30 8.82 3.24
N ASP A 131 -8.48 7.90 2.71
CA ASP A 131 -7.03 8.02 2.78
C ASP A 131 -6.45 8.81 1.59
N ASP A 132 -7.00 8.63 0.38
CA ASP A 132 -6.41 9.21 -0.82
C ASP A 132 -7.03 10.55 -1.25
N ASN A 133 -8.31 10.77 -0.96
CA ASN A 133 -9.04 11.90 -1.50
C ASN A 133 -9.92 12.59 -0.45
N HIS A 134 -9.60 12.48 0.82
CA HIS A 134 -10.41 12.98 1.92
C HIS A 134 -10.81 14.45 1.75
N ASP A 135 -9.88 15.31 1.32
CA ASP A 135 -10.13 16.75 1.20
C ASP A 135 -11.11 17.10 0.07
N GLU A 136 -11.19 16.29 -0.98
CA GLU A 136 -12.06 16.49 -2.11
C GLU A 136 -13.45 15.86 -1.92
N PHE A 137 -13.58 14.84 -1.07
CA PHE A 137 -14.80 14.04 -0.87
C PHE A 137 -15.42 14.16 0.52
N THR A 138 -15.05 15.14 1.33
CA THR A 138 -15.55 15.32 2.70
C THR A 138 -17.08 15.37 2.79
N ILE A 139 -17.75 16.10 1.90
CA ILE A 139 -19.23 16.20 1.88
C ILE A 139 -19.86 14.86 1.51
N TYR A 140 -19.31 14.19 0.51
CA TYR A 140 -19.80 12.87 0.09
C TYR A 140 -19.56 11.81 1.15
N TYR A 141 -18.39 11.83 1.77
CA TYR A 141 -18.06 10.96 2.89
C TYR A 141 -19.01 11.15 4.07
N GLU A 142 -19.31 12.40 4.44
CA GLU A 142 -20.29 12.70 5.50
C GLU A 142 -21.71 12.19 5.15
N ALA A 143 -22.13 12.31 3.90
CA ALA A 143 -23.40 11.77 3.44
C ALA A 143 -23.45 10.24 3.55
N LEU A 144 -22.39 9.54 3.15
CA LEU A 144 -22.29 8.09 3.32
C LEU A 144 -22.31 7.66 4.79
N SER A 145 -21.60 8.40 5.65
CA SER A 145 -21.58 8.15 7.09
C SER A 145 -22.98 8.29 7.71
N ARG A 146 -23.68 9.36 7.39
CA ARG A 146 -25.06 9.62 7.89
C ARG A 146 -26.09 8.60 7.42
N THR A 147 -25.90 8.01 6.26
CA THR A 147 -26.81 6.99 5.72
C THR A 147 -26.50 5.58 6.18
N GLY A 148 -25.35 5.38 6.86
CA GLY A 148 -24.86 4.05 7.25
C GLY A 148 -24.29 3.24 6.07
N LEU A 149 -24.27 3.78 4.85
CA LEU A 149 -23.73 3.10 3.68
C LEU A 149 -22.21 3.01 3.72
N LEU A 150 -21.56 3.87 4.51
CA LEU A 150 -20.10 3.84 4.66
C LEU A 150 -19.63 2.49 5.20
N ASP A 151 -20.32 1.92 6.19
CA ASP A 151 -19.97 0.62 6.77
C ASP A 151 -19.99 -0.48 5.71
N SER A 152 -20.94 -0.43 4.78
CA SER A 152 -21.03 -1.39 3.67
C SER A 152 -19.89 -1.23 2.65
N LEU A 153 -19.36 -0.01 2.48
CA LEU A 153 -18.24 0.27 1.58
C LEU A 153 -16.87 -0.03 2.21
N ILE A 154 -16.79 -0.01 3.53
CA ILE A 154 -15.57 -0.34 4.29
C ILE A 154 -15.44 -1.86 4.47
N HIS A 155 -16.54 -2.60 4.52
CA HIS A 155 -16.51 -4.04 4.67
C HIS A 155 -15.84 -4.70 3.47
N TYR A 156 -14.66 -5.25 3.73
CA TYR A 156 -13.83 -5.97 2.76
C TYR A 156 -14.39 -7.37 2.43
N ARG A 157 -15.12 -7.96 3.40
CA ARG A 157 -15.53 -9.36 3.32
C ARG A 157 -16.98 -9.50 3.77
N ASP A 158 -17.77 -10.20 2.97
CA ASP A 158 -19.11 -10.64 3.37
C ASP A 158 -18.98 -12.00 4.07
N ASP A 159 -19.02 -11.98 5.41
CA ASP A 159 -18.93 -13.19 6.21
C ASP A 159 -20.09 -14.15 5.93
N SER A 160 -21.26 -13.64 5.55
CA SER A 160 -22.39 -14.47 5.16
C SER A 160 -22.14 -15.20 3.84
N TYR A 161 -21.45 -14.56 2.90
CA TYR A 161 -21.04 -15.18 1.65
C TYR A 161 -19.98 -16.26 1.87
N GLU A 162 -19.05 -16.06 2.77
CA GLU A 162 -18.03 -17.07 3.08
C GLU A 162 -18.64 -18.33 3.71
N ILE A 163 -19.59 -18.18 4.63
CA ILE A 163 -20.36 -19.29 5.20
C ILE A 163 -21.16 -19.99 4.11
N TRP A 164 -21.79 -19.23 3.21
CA TRP A 164 -22.52 -19.77 2.08
C TRP A 164 -21.62 -20.57 1.15
N LYS A 165 -20.46 -20.04 0.82
CA LYS A 165 -19.43 -20.66 -0.04
C LYS A 165 -18.88 -21.96 0.53
N GLU A 166 -18.74 -22.05 1.86
CA GLU A 166 -18.35 -23.28 2.54
C GLU A 166 -19.41 -24.38 2.41
N ASN A 167 -20.70 -23.99 2.47
CA ASN A 167 -21.83 -24.92 2.36
C ASN A 167 -22.11 -25.34 0.90
N TYR A 168 -21.65 -24.60 -0.10
CA TYR A 168 -21.89 -24.83 -1.51
C TYR A 168 -20.57 -24.81 -2.31
N PRO A 169 -19.70 -25.83 -2.14
CA PRO A 169 -18.36 -25.85 -2.72
C PRO A 169 -18.31 -25.82 -4.27
N GLU A 170 -19.41 -26.16 -4.94
CA GLU A 170 -19.57 -26.10 -6.40
C GLU A 170 -19.50 -24.67 -6.96
N PHE A 171 -19.77 -23.65 -6.15
CA PHE A 171 -19.71 -22.23 -6.53
C PHE A 171 -18.38 -21.56 -6.15
N LYS A 172 -17.32 -22.33 -5.87
CA LYS A 172 -15.99 -21.81 -5.53
C LYS A 172 -15.26 -21.07 -6.67
N THR A 173 -15.78 -21.12 -7.87
CA THR A 173 -15.21 -20.43 -9.01
C THR A 173 -15.84 -19.06 -9.18
N GLY A 174 -15.25 -18.12 -8.56
CA GLY A 174 -15.10 -16.71 -8.81
C GLY A 174 -16.23 -15.91 -9.45
N ILE A 175 -16.52 -14.83 -8.84
CA ILE A 175 -16.68 -13.55 -9.53
C ILE A 175 -15.49 -12.68 -9.13
#